data_df1eabe6ba162e33ad6b2c89d65c2fc7
#
_entry.id   df1eabe6ba162e33ad6b2c89d65c2fc7
#
_cell.length_a   1.000
_cell.length_b   1.000
_cell.length_c   1.000
_cell.angle_alpha   90.00
_cell.angle_beta   90.00
_cell.angle_gamma   90.00
#
_symmetry.space_group_name_H-M   'P 1'
#
loop_
_entity.id
_entity.type
_entity.pdbx_description
1 polymer ?
#
loop_
_entity_poly.entity_id
_entity_poly.type
_entity_poly.pdbx_seq_one_letter_code
_entity_poly.pdbx_strand_id
1 'polypeptide(L)'
;MKKIINLICFSITITFIASCANRGTPSGGEIDETPPSITKSIPENYTLDFNSSEIRVYFDEYIKFKNLQKYLIISPPIDPPPEITPLGSASKYLKIKFQDSLKLNTTYVFNFGESIVDNNADNVYSNYKYILSTGKYIDSLKISGSLQDALERLNPKDIDVMLYEMDSTISDSIIYKSKPKYITKLVDSTGQFNLENLKEGKYLLIALSEENKDYIYQNDNDKIAFYNQLITLPKDTGNYNLRLFKENIDFKFGRPKHSSKNS
;
A
#
# COMPACT_ATOMS: atom_id res chain seq x y z
N MET A 1 -14.52 -82.98 6.93
CA MET A 1 -14.90 -81.71 7.65
C MET A 1 -13.78 -80.73 7.78
N LYS A 2 -12.58 -81.06 8.31
CA LYS A 2 -11.48 -80.08 8.48
C LYS A 2 -11.03 -79.38 7.19
N LYS A 3 -10.96 -80.08 6.03
CA LYS A 3 -10.60 -79.48 4.74
C LYS A 3 -11.61 -78.42 4.22
N ILE A 4 -12.89 -78.63 4.46
CA ILE A 4 -13.96 -77.75 4.06
C ILE A 4 -13.95 -76.49 4.92
N ILE A 5 -13.71 -76.66 6.22
CA ILE A 5 -13.59 -75.51 7.15
C ILE A 5 -12.38 -74.60 6.76
N ASN A 6 -11.23 -75.22 6.44
CA ASN A 6 -10.04 -74.45 5.98
C ASN A 6 -10.30 -73.72 4.65
N LEU A 7 -11.05 -74.29 3.73
CA LEU A 7 -11.39 -73.68 2.46
C LEU A 7 -12.32 -72.47 2.66
N ILE A 8 -13.28 -72.57 3.58
CA ILE A 8 -14.22 -71.50 3.93
C ILE A 8 -13.46 -70.36 4.64
N CYS A 9 -12.59 -70.66 5.60
CA CYS A 9 -11.78 -69.67 6.25
C CYS A 9 -10.86 -68.95 5.26
N PHE A 10 -10.23 -69.66 4.31
CA PHE A 10 -9.39 -69.05 3.28
C PHE A 10 -10.16 -68.17 2.32
N SER A 11 -11.39 -68.56 1.94
CA SER A 11 -12.27 -67.71 1.10
C SER A 11 -12.72 -66.41 1.81
N ILE A 12 -13.04 -66.49 3.11
CA ILE A 12 -13.43 -65.34 3.92
C ILE A 12 -12.25 -64.40 4.07
N THR A 13 -11.02 -64.89 4.24
CA THR A 13 -9.82 -64.05 4.36
C THR A 13 -9.52 -63.29 3.06
N ILE A 14 -9.76 -63.93 1.88
CA ILE A 14 -9.58 -63.29 0.58
C ILE A 14 -10.61 -62.17 0.35
N THR A 15 -11.84 -62.30 0.82
CA THR A 15 -12.86 -61.24 0.68
C THR A 15 -12.56 -60.00 1.53
N PHE A 16 -11.88 -60.16 2.66
CA PHE A 16 -11.45 -59.02 3.48
C PHE A 16 -10.28 -58.20 2.87
N ILE A 17 -9.45 -58.82 2.01
CA ILE A 17 -8.31 -58.16 1.38
C ILE A 17 -8.76 -57.37 0.13
N ALA A 18 -9.93 -57.67 -0.44
CA ALA A 18 -10.46 -56.98 -1.63
C ALA A 18 -11.25 -55.69 -1.30
N SER A 19 -11.31 -55.27 -0.04
CA SER A 19 -11.90 -53.96 0.34
C SER A 19 -10.91 -52.85 0.01
N CYS A 20 -10.80 -52.50 -1.26
CA CYS A 20 -10.19 -51.24 -1.69
C CYS A 20 -11.03 -50.10 -1.13
N ALA A 21 -10.58 -49.48 -0.05
CA ALA A 21 -11.08 -48.18 0.34
C ALA A 21 -10.81 -47.23 -0.83
N ASN A 22 -11.85 -46.85 -1.53
CA ASN A 22 -11.80 -45.77 -2.51
C ASN A 22 -11.43 -44.50 -1.72
N ARG A 23 -10.15 -44.10 -1.77
CA ARG A 23 -9.72 -42.77 -1.30
C ARG A 23 -10.29 -41.75 -2.28
N GLY A 24 -11.56 -41.39 -2.10
CA GLY A 24 -12.08 -40.20 -2.71
C GLY A 24 -11.23 -39.03 -2.19
N THR A 25 -10.42 -38.46 -3.06
CA THR A 25 -9.90 -37.10 -2.80
C THR A 25 -11.15 -36.23 -2.67
N PRO A 26 -11.33 -35.51 -1.55
CA PRO A 26 -12.42 -34.57 -1.48
C PRO A 26 -12.21 -33.56 -2.65
N SER A 27 -13.14 -33.61 -3.60
CA SER A 27 -13.24 -32.54 -4.60
C SER A 27 -13.60 -31.30 -3.78
N GLY A 28 -12.70 -30.35 -3.70
CA GLY A 28 -12.99 -29.05 -3.11
C GLY A 28 -14.26 -28.48 -3.74
N GLY A 29 -15.03 -27.71 -2.98
CA GLY A 29 -16.13 -26.91 -3.51
C GLY A 29 -15.69 -25.99 -4.64
N GLU A 30 -16.61 -25.24 -5.19
CA GLU A 30 -16.30 -24.16 -6.12
C GLU A 30 -15.26 -23.22 -5.50
N ILE A 31 -14.34 -22.70 -6.33
CA ILE A 31 -13.34 -21.74 -5.88
C ILE A 31 -14.09 -20.47 -5.47
N ASP A 32 -13.82 -19.98 -4.27
CA ASP A 32 -14.34 -18.70 -3.83
C ASP A 32 -13.62 -17.56 -4.58
N GLU A 33 -14.36 -16.79 -5.35
CA GLU A 33 -13.88 -15.62 -6.10
C GLU A 33 -14.41 -14.29 -5.53
N THR A 34 -15.10 -14.35 -4.37
CA THR A 34 -15.77 -13.18 -3.78
C THR A 34 -14.81 -12.46 -2.85
N PRO A 35 -14.51 -11.16 -3.08
CA PRO A 35 -13.72 -10.38 -2.13
C PRO A 35 -14.47 -10.16 -0.80
N PRO A 36 -13.74 -9.99 0.31
CA PRO A 36 -14.34 -9.65 1.60
C PRO A 36 -15.10 -8.32 1.51
N SER A 37 -16.16 -8.17 2.30
CA SER A 37 -16.93 -6.93 2.35
C SER A 37 -16.94 -6.31 3.75
N ILE A 38 -16.98 -4.96 3.82
CA ILE A 38 -17.00 -4.22 5.08
C ILE A 38 -18.42 -4.24 5.64
N THR A 39 -18.55 -4.68 6.89
CA THR A 39 -19.83 -4.70 7.60
C THR A 39 -20.06 -3.43 8.43
N LYS A 40 -19.00 -2.89 9.04
CA LYS A 40 -19.02 -1.61 9.80
C LYS A 40 -17.60 -1.10 10.05
N SER A 41 -17.49 0.17 10.42
CA SER A 41 -16.28 0.75 11.01
C SER A 41 -16.60 1.53 12.29
N ILE A 42 -15.65 1.58 13.22
CA ILE A 42 -15.76 2.29 14.50
C ILE A 42 -14.45 3.05 14.74
N PRO A 43 -14.46 4.40 14.74
CA PRO A 43 -15.54 5.25 14.27
C PRO A 43 -15.93 4.99 12.80
N GLU A 44 -17.03 5.59 12.34
CA GLU A 44 -17.45 5.46 10.95
C GLU A 44 -16.44 6.13 10.00
N ASN A 45 -16.38 5.63 8.77
CA ASN A 45 -15.60 6.29 7.73
C ASN A 45 -16.15 7.69 7.48
N TYR A 46 -15.30 8.66 7.18
CA TYR A 46 -15.61 10.09 7.07
C TYR A 46 -16.02 10.77 8.40
N THR A 47 -15.60 10.23 9.55
CA THR A 47 -15.82 10.85 10.86
C THR A 47 -15.14 12.22 10.95
N LEU A 48 -15.86 13.18 11.49
CA LEU A 48 -15.38 14.52 11.86
C LEU A 48 -15.09 14.60 13.37
N ASP A 49 -14.34 15.64 13.77
CA ASP A 49 -13.93 15.85 15.16
C ASP A 49 -13.34 14.56 15.80
N PHE A 50 -12.57 13.83 15.01
CA PHE A 50 -12.00 12.55 15.42
C PHE A 50 -11.06 12.72 16.62
N ASN A 51 -11.33 11.99 17.70
CA ASN A 51 -10.55 12.02 18.94
C ASN A 51 -10.30 10.63 19.55
N SER A 52 -10.54 9.56 18.78
CA SER A 52 -10.33 8.19 19.23
C SER A 52 -8.85 7.79 19.11
N SER A 53 -8.40 6.92 20.02
CA SER A 53 -7.05 6.35 19.97
C SER A 53 -6.92 5.18 18.97
N GLU A 54 -8.04 4.66 18.46
CA GLU A 54 -8.03 3.56 17.50
C GLU A 54 -9.22 3.60 16.54
N ILE A 55 -9.05 2.91 15.43
CA ILE A 55 -10.08 2.64 14.42
C ILE A 55 -10.19 1.13 14.25
N ARG A 56 -11.41 0.62 14.12
CA ARG A 56 -11.68 -0.78 13.74
C ARG A 56 -12.62 -0.84 12.54
N VAL A 57 -12.23 -1.61 11.53
CA VAL A 57 -13.05 -1.89 10.35
C VAL A 57 -13.34 -3.38 10.32
N TYR A 58 -14.60 -3.75 10.36
CA TYR A 58 -15.07 -5.15 10.45
C TYR A 58 -15.49 -5.66 9.08
N PHE A 59 -15.16 -6.91 8.82
CA PHE A 59 -15.48 -7.62 7.59
C PHE A 59 -16.44 -8.78 7.86
N ASP A 60 -17.13 -9.23 6.84
CA ASP A 60 -18.02 -10.40 6.87
C ASP A 60 -17.22 -11.70 7.06
N GLU A 61 -15.98 -11.73 6.59
CA GLU A 61 -15.10 -12.88 6.66
C GLU A 61 -13.71 -12.55 7.26
N TYR A 62 -12.85 -13.57 7.35
CA TYR A 62 -11.48 -13.39 7.83
C TYR A 62 -10.60 -12.78 6.74
N ILE A 63 -9.95 -11.67 7.07
CA ILE A 63 -8.99 -10.98 6.22
C ILE A 63 -7.56 -11.13 6.74
N LYS A 64 -6.59 -10.97 5.84
CA LYS A 64 -5.17 -10.77 6.14
C LYS A 64 -4.59 -9.67 5.26
N PHE A 65 -3.41 -9.18 5.62
CA PHE A 65 -2.69 -8.24 4.77
C PHE A 65 -1.66 -8.95 3.89
N LYS A 66 -1.64 -8.56 2.60
CA LYS A 66 -0.65 -8.98 1.62
C LYS A 66 0.14 -7.77 1.16
N ASN A 67 1.45 -7.78 1.39
CA ASN A 67 2.34 -6.66 1.01
C ASN A 67 1.89 -5.29 1.55
N LEU A 68 1.42 -5.21 2.80
CA LEU A 68 0.88 -3.98 3.40
C LEU A 68 1.83 -2.79 3.24
N GLN A 69 3.12 -2.97 3.50
CA GLN A 69 4.13 -1.91 3.38
C GLN A 69 4.27 -1.34 1.96
N LYS A 70 3.97 -2.15 0.94
CA LYS A 70 3.99 -1.71 -0.45
C LYS A 70 2.78 -0.85 -0.80
N TYR A 71 1.60 -1.21 -0.30
CA TYR A 71 0.33 -0.64 -0.74
C TYR A 71 -0.21 0.46 0.17
N LEU A 72 0.07 0.36 1.49
CA LEU A 72 -0.46 1.31 2.45
C LEU A 72 0.16 2.70 2.27
N ILE A 73 -0.70 3.68 2.11
CA ILE A 73 -0.34 5.09 2.15
C ILE A 73 -1.17 5.79 3.21
N ILE A 74 -0.48 6.50 4.10
CA ILE A 74 -1.11 7.38 5.10
C ILE A 74 -0.78 8.82 4.72
N SER A 75 -1.80 9.60 4.43
CA SER A 75 -1.66 10.99 4.00
C SER A 75 -2.53 11.91 4.86
N PRO A 76 -1.96 12.90 5.56
CA PRO A 76 -0.52 13.14 5.80
C PRO A 76 0.16 11.99 6.55
N PRO A 77 1.49 11.82 6.40
CA PRO A 77 2.25 10.86 7.21
C PRO A 77 2.10 11.14 8.71
N ILE A 78 1.94 10.07 9.48
CA ILE A 78 1.84 10.11 10.94
C ILE A 78 3.17 9.66 11.52
N ASP A 79 3.71 10.42 12.49
CA ASP A 79 4.95 10.10 13.17
C ASP A 79 4.75 10.25 14.70
N PRO A 80 4.96 9.19 15.49
CA PRO A 80 5.28 7.83 15.07
C PRO A 80 4.13 7.16 14.28
N PRO A 81 4.45 6.21 13.37
CA PRO A 81 3.44 5.55 12.56
C PRO A 81 2.47 4.72 13.42
N PRO A 82 1.18 4.65 13.07
CA PRO A 82 0.21 3.86 13.81
C PRO A 82 0.50 2.35 13.67
N GLU A 83 0.13 1.59 14.69
CA GLU A 83 0.11 0.14 14.64
C GLU A 83 -1.11 -0.34 13.85
N ILE A 84 -0.89 -1.16 12.82
CA ILE A 84 -1.96 -1.69 11.96
C ILE A 84 -1.96 -3.21 12.03
N THR A 85 -3.10 -3.78 12.39
CA THR A 85 -3.29 -5.23 12.52
C THR A 85 -4.48 -5.69 11.67
N PRO A 86 -4.53 -6.98 11.24
CA PRO A 86 -3.77 -8.14 11.70
C PRO A 86 -2.36 -8.21 11.12
N LEU A 87 -1.39 -8.71 11.91
CA LEU A 87 -0.04 -9.01 11.46
C LEU A 87 0.23 -10.50 11.65
N GLY A 88 0.52 -11.21 10.56
CA GLY A 88 0.89 -12.63 10.60
C GLY A 88 -0.26 -13.61 10.90
N SER A 89 -1.46 -13.14 11.17
CA SER A 89 -2.66 -13.96 11.40
C SER A 89 -3.88 -13.33 10.75
N ALA A 90 -4.92 -14.13 10.46
CA ALA A 90 -6.17 -13.61 9.93
C ALA A 90 -7.07 -13.06 11.05
N SER A 91 -7.91 -12.09 10.73
CA SER A 91 -8.89 -11.48 11.66
C SER A 91 -10.15 -11.06 10.91
N LYS A 92 -11.28 -11.00 11.61
CA LYS A 92 -12.53 -10.41 11.07
C LYS A 92 -12.56 -8.88 11.12
N TYR A 93 -11.51 -8.25 11.58
CA TYR A 93 -11.38 -6.79 11.57
C TYR A 93 -9.94 -6.37 11.37
N LEU A 94 -9.73 -5.25 10.69
CA LEU A 94 -8.49 -4.49 10.75
C LEU A 94 -8.59 -3.46 11.89
N LYS A 95 -7.46 -3.20 12.54
CA LYS A 95 -7.35 -2.18 13.58
C LYS A 95 -6.19 -1.25 13.24
N ILE A 96 -6.43 0.04 13.36
CA ILE A 96 -5.42 1.10 13.32
C ILE A 96 -5.35 1.70 14.72
N LYS A 97 -4.21 1.59 15.38
CA LYS A 97 -4.00 2.14 16.74
C LYS A 97 -2.97 3.25 16.67
N PHE A 98 -3.36 4.42 17.10
CA PHE A 98 -2.47 5.58 17.16
C PHE A 98 -1.58 5.50 18.39
N GLN A 99 -0.31 5.88 18.23
CA GLN A 99 0.66 5.93 19.34
C GLN A 99 0.61 7.29 20.03
N ASP A 100 0.37 8.35 19.26
CA ASP A 100 0.25 9.73 19.70
C ASP A 100 -1.02 10.40 19.17
N SER A 101 -1.30 11.59 19.68
CA SER A 101 -2.43 12.41 19.21
C SER A 101 -2.18 12.88 17.79
N LEU A 102 -3.22 12.84 16.97
CA LEU A 102 -3.20 13.37 15.62
C LEU A 102 -3.17 14.91 15.61
N LYS A 103 -2.62 15.50 14.54
CA LYS A 103 -2.62 16.96 14.37
C LYS A 103 -4.04 17.47 14.25
N LEU A 104 -4.34 18.59 14.90
CA LEU A 104 -5.66 19.22 14.87
C LEU A 104 -5.99 19.77 13.47
N ASN A 105 -7.29 19.87 13.16
CA ASN A 105 -7.82 20.43 11.92
C ASN A 105 -7.16 19.83 10.66
N THR A 106 -7.00 18.52 10.66
CA THR A 106 -6.28 17.78 9.62
C THR A 106 -7.13 16.61 9.11
N THR A 107 -7.27 16.51 7.80
CA THR A 107 -7.87 15.34 7.15
C THR A 107 -6.81 14.28 6.92
N TYR A 108 -7.05 13.06 7.39
CA TYR A 108 -6.18 11.90 7.20
C TYR A 108 -6.84 10.88 6.28
N VAL A 109 -6.07 10.35 5.36
CA VAL A 109 -6.47 9.29 4.44
C VAL A 109 -5.57 8.08 4.66
N PHE A 110 -6.18 6.94 4.96
CA PHE A 110 -5.52 5.62 5.00
C PHE A 110 -5.93 4.86 3.75
N ASN A 111 -5.06 4.80 2.76
CA ASN A 111 -5.30 4.07 1.52
C ASN A 111 -4.58 2.72 1.58
N PHE A 112 -5.35 1.65 1.60
CA PHE A 112 -4.84 0.27 1.70
C PHE A 112 -4.49 -0.35 0.34
N GLY A 113 -4.84 0.31 -0.78
CA GLY A 113 -4.59 -0.19 -2.13
C GLY A 113 -5.15 -1.61 -2.32
N GLU A 114 -4.28 -2.56 -2.63
CA GLU A 114 -4.60 -3.98 -2.83
C GLU A 114 -4.11 -4.87 -1.68
N SER A 115 -3.85 -4.29 -0.51
CA SER A 115 -3.26 -5.04 0.61
C SER A 115 -4.24 -5.89 1.40
N ILE A 116 -5.54 -5.59 1.36
CA ILE A 116 -6.56 -6.33 2.09
C ILE A 116 -7.04 -7.49 1.22
N VAL A 117 -6.88 -8.72 1.71
CA VAL A 117 -7.34 -9.92 1.01
C VAL A 117 -8.07 -10.84 1.98
N ASP A 118 -8.99 -11.69 1.46
CA ASP A 118 -9.54 -12.77 2.26
C ASP A 118 -8.45 -13.78 2.67
N ASN A 119 -8.72 -14.51 3.73
CA ASN A 119 -7.75 -15.45 4.28
C ASN A 119 -7.57 -16.70 3.41
N ASN A 120 -8.60 -17.15 2.70
CA ASN A 120 -8.67 -18.46 2.10
C ASN A 120 -8.21 -18.49 0.64
N ALA A 121 -8.72 -17.56 -0.18
CA ALA A 121 -8.51 -17.54 -1.62
C ALA A 121 -7.64 -16.36 -2.10
N ASP A 122 -7.26 -15.44 -1.22
CA ASP A 122 -6.51 -14.21 -1.54
C ASP A 122 -7.30 -13.23 -2.44
N ASN A 123 -8.65 -13.28 -2.43
CA ASN A 123 -9.47 -12.32 -3.16
C ASN A 123 -9.26 -10.91 -2.61
N VAL A 124 -8.93 -9.97 -3.49
CA VAL A 124 -8.50 -8.63 -3.10
C VAL A 124 -9.69 -7.70 -2.90
N TYR A 125 -9.77 -7.07 -1.72
CA TYR A 125 -10.63 -5.90 -1.50
C TYR A 125 -9.90 -4.64 -1.95
N SER A 126 -10.12 -4.23 -3.19
CA SER A 126 -9.33 -3.19 -3.86
C SER A 126 -9.66 -1.78 -3.41
N ASN A 127 -8.65 -0.92 -3.34
CA ASN A 127 -8.76 0.53 -3.23
C ASN A 127 -9.52 1.05 -2.00
N TYR A 128 -9.49 0.30 -0.90
CA TYR A 128 -10.12 0.78 0.34
C TYR A 128 -9.40 2.01 0.87
N LYS A 129 -10.20 3.07 1.10
CA LYS A 129 -9.75 4.28 1.76
C LYS A 129 -10.59 4.49 3.03
N TYR A 130 -9.91 4.66 4.15
CA TYR A 130 -10.53 5.17 5.37
C TYR A 130 -10.10 6.61 5.55
N ILE A 131 -11.08 7.51 5.66
CA ILE A 131 -10.89 8.96 5.73
C ILE A 131 -11.48 9.47 7.04
N LEU A 132 -10.74 10.34 7.72
CA LEU A 132 -11.20 11.01 8.93
C LEU A 132 -10.72 12.46 8.95
N SER A 133 -11.34 13.28 9.77
CA SER A 133 -10.84 14.62 10.07
C SER A 133 -10.83 14.84 11.58
N THR A 134 -9.75 15.40 12.10
CA THR A 134 -9.68 15.92 13.48
C THR A 134 -10.31 17.31 13.61
N GLY A 135 -10.81 17.88 12.52
CA GLY A 135 -11.55 19.11 12.46
C GLY A 135 -13.01 18.89 12.09
N LYS A 136 -13.73 19.99 11.86
CA LYS A 136 -15.16 19.99 11.60
C LYS A 136 -15.56 19.72 10.15
N TYR A 137 -14.61 19.52 9.26
CA TYR A 137 -14.85 19.22 7.85
C TYR A 137 -13.73 18.35 7.32
N ILE A 138 -13.99 17.69 6.21
CA ILE A 138 -13.00 16.95 5.42
C ILE A 138 -12.58 17.86 4.27
N ASP A 139 -11.27 18.03 4.11
CA ASP A 139 -10.70 18.76 2.98
C ASP A 139 -11.10 18.08 1.66
N SER A 140 -11.45 18.86 0.64
CA SER A 140 -12.09 18.33 -0.60
C SER A 140 -11.38 18.74 -1.89
N LEU A 141 -10.34 19.56 -1.81
CA LEU A 141 -9.58 19.96 -2.99
C LEU A 141 -8.82 18.76 -3.56
N LYS A 142 -8.59 18.79 -4.86
CA LYS A 142 -7.90 17.73 -5.57
C LYS A 142 -7.08 18.26 -6.73
N ILE A 143 -6.01 17.56 -7.05
CA ILE A 143 -5.26 17.67 -8.29
C ILE A 143 -5.07 16.30 -8.90
N SER A 144 -4.89 16.24 -10.20
CA SER A 144 -4.60 15.01 -10.93
C SER A 144 -3.44 15.24 -11.89
N GLY A 145 -2.95 14.16 -12.47
CA GLY A 145 -1.92 14.29 -13.45
C GLY A 145 -1.46 12.97 -14.04
N SER A 146 -0.45 13.06 -14.88
CA SER A 146 0.22 11.91 -15.45
C SER A 146 1.72 12.00 -15.25
N LEU A 147 2.34 10.84 -15.14
CA LEU A 147 3.78 10.69 -15.02
C LEU A 147 4.30 9.78 -16.13
N GLN A 148 5.36 10.21 -16.77
CA GLN A 148 6.08 9.44 -17.79
C GLN A 148 7.56 9.40 -17.42
N ASP A 149 8.23 8.30 -17.74
CA ASP A 149 9.70 8.27 -17.64
C ASP A 149 10.30 9.06 -18.83
N ALA A 150 11.34 9.84 -18.58
CA ALA A 150 11.98 10.68 -19.58
C ALA A 150 12.75 9.89 -20.64
N LEU A 151 13.24 8.70 -20.30
CA LEU A 151 14.06 7.83 -21.15
C LEU A 151 13.32 6.57 -21.60
N GLU A 152 12.50 6.01 -20.72
CA GLU A 152 11.81 4.74 -20.94
C GLU A 152 10.43 5.00 -21.57
N ARG A 153 10.06 4.18 -22.55
CA ARG A 153 8.73 4.28 -23.19
C ARG A 153 7.62 3.66 -22.36
N LEU A 154 7.97 2.92 -21.32
CA LEU A 154 7.02 2.27 -20.42
C LEU A 154 6.61 3.23 -19.30
N ASN A 155 5.37 3.11 -18.89
CA ASN A 155 4.90 3.87 -17.73
C ASN A 155 5.62 3.38 -16.47
N PRO A 156 6.14 4.30 -15.66
CA PRO A 156 6.82 3.95 -14.43
C PRO A 156 5.84 3.31 -13.44
N LYS A 157 6.37 2.41 -12.59
CA LYS A 157 5.60 1.72 -11.56
C LYS A 157 6.15 2.03 -10.19
N ASP A 158 5.31 1.87 -9.17
CA ASP A 158 5.67 2.07 -7.76
C ASP A 158 6.24 3.47 -7.46
N ILE A 159 5.66 4.49 -8.10
CA ILE A 159 6.06 5.89 -7.92
C ILE A 159 5.12 6.55 -6.92
N ASP A 160 5.71 7.20 -5.93
CA ASP A 160 4.98 8.02 -4.97
C ASP A 160 4.93 9.47 -5.48
N VAL A 161 3.71 10.04 -5.55
CA VAL A 161 3.48 11.43 -5.95
C VAL A 161 3.12 12.22 -4.71
N MET A 162 3.81 13.33 -4.49
CA MET A 162 3.87 14.01 -3.21
C MET A 162 3.66 15.52 -3.34
N LEU A 163 3.02 16.10 -2.33
CA LEU A 163 2.94 17.55 -2.15
C LEU A 163 3.62 17.95 -0.85
N TYR A 164 4.59 18.86 -0.97
CA TYR A 164 5.22 19.54 0.15
C TYR A 164 4.54 20.88 0.33
N GLU A 165 4.08 21.18 1.55
CA GLU A 165 3.52 22.50 1.88
C GLU A 165 4.64 23.53 1.91
N MET A 166 4.45 24.62 1.21
CA MET A 166 5.45 25.68 1.05
C MET A 166 4.96 26.98 1.68
N ASP A 167 5.78 27.57 2.50
CA ASP A 167 5.59 28.93 3.01
C ASP A 167 6.79 29.81 2.63
N SER A 168 6.80 31.07 3.07
CA SER A 168 7.86 32.04 2.75
C SER A 168 9.24 31.67 3.33
N THR A 169 9.30 30.70 4.24
CA THR A 169 10.53 30.29 4.96
C THR A 169 11.10 28.96 4.45
N ILE A 170 10.32 28.21 3.68
CA ILE A 170 10.68 26.87 3.22
C ILE A 170 11.26 26.95 1.81
N SER A 171 12.42 26.36 1.63
CA SER A 171 13.11 26.21 0.36
C SER A 171 12.79 24.84 -0.28
N ASP A 172 12.99 24.70 -1.59
CA ASP A 172 12.90 23.46 -2.35
C ASP A 172 13.81 22.34 -1.78
N SER A 173 14.84 22.69 -1.01
CA SER A 173 15.66 21.71 -0.26
C SER A 173 14.89 20.90 0.78
N ILE A 174 13.61 21.18 1.01
CA ILE A 174 12.73 20.42 1.90
C ILE A 174 12.66 18.93 1.51
N ILE A 175 12.75 18.61 0.22
CA ILE A 175 12.70 17.23 -0.30
C ILE A 175 13.83 16.32 0.22
N TYR A 176 14.92 16.92 0.69
CA TYR A 176 16.08 16.19 1.26
C TYR A 176 15.99 16.00 2.78
N LYS A 177 15.01 16.60 3.45
CA LYS A 177 15.01 16.72 4.92
C LYS A 177 13.69 16.40 5.60
N SER A 178 12.60 16.50 4.87
CA SER A 178 11.26 16.42 5.47
C SER A 178 10.34 15.51 4.67
N LYS A 179 9.42 14.88 5.38
CA LYS A 179 8.35 14.12 4.74
C LYS A 179 7.33 15.07 4.10
N PRO A 180 6.69 14.67 2.99
CA PRO A 180 5.66 15.45 2.33
C PRO A 180 4.40 15.57 3.20
N LYS A 181 3.55 16.55 2.89
CA LYS A 181 2.24 16.70 3.54
C LYS A 181 1.20 15.75 2.95
N TYR A 182 1.19 15.55 1.64
CA TYR A 182 0.26 14.63 0.97
C TYR A 182 1.02 13.67 0.06
N ILE A 183 0.52 12.44 0.01
CA ILE A 183 1.14 11.35 -0.75
C ILE A 183 0.04 10.56 -1.46
N THR A 184 0.29 10.19 -2.70
CA THR A 184 -0.46 9.18 -3.44
C THR A 184 0.47 8.34 -4.30
N LYS A 185 -0.02 7.23 -4.82
CA LYS A 185 0.70 6.40 -5.81
C LYS A 185 0.07 6.52 -7.18
N LEU A 186 0.83 6.14 -8.21
CA LEU A 186 0.24 5.87 -9.52
C LEU A 186 -0.84 4.81 -9.39
N VAL A 187 -2.01 5.11 -9.95
CA VAL A 187 -3.21 4.27 -9.79
C VAL A 187 -3.07 2.96 -10.58
N ASP A 188 -2.45 3.03 -11.76
CA ASP A 188 -2.34 1.90 -12.68
C ASP A 188 -1.15 2.05 -13.64
N SER A 189 -1.10 1.17 -14.65
CA SER A 189 -0.11 1.21 -15.72
C SER A 189 -0.26 2.38 -16.70
N THR A 190 -1.30 3.21 -16.57
CA THR A 190 -1.48 4.41 -17.41
C THR A 190 -0.59 5.56 -16.98
N GLY A 191 0.01 5.48 -15.81
CA GLY A 191 0.82 6.53 -15.22
C GLY A 191 0.00 7.70 -14.67
N GLN A 192 -1.29 7.51 -14.41
CA GLN A 192 -2.17 8.53 -13.86
C GLN A 192 -2.09 8.58 -12.35
N PHE A 193 -2.16 9.78 -11.78
CA PHE A 193 -2.24 9.97 -10.32
C PHE A 193 -3.36 10.93 -9.94
N ASN A 194 -3.88 10.74 -8.73
CA ASN A 194 -4.85 11.64 -8.10
C ASN A 194 -4.42 11.90 -6.66
N LEU A 195 -4.31 13.18 -6.30
CA LEU A 195 -4.14 13.64 -4.94
C LEU A 195 -5.46 14.31 -4.53
N GLU A 196 -6.08 13.76 -3.50
CA GLU A 196 -7.40 14.15 -3.01
C GLU A 196 -7.33 14.58 -1.55
N ASN A 197 -8.41 15.15 -1.04
CA ASN A 197 -8.53 15.62 0.33
C ASN A 197 -7.45 16.64 0.70
N LEU A 198 -7.16 17.54 -0.23
CA LEU A 198 -6.16 18.58 -0.07
C LEU A 198 -6.79 19.82 0.58
N LYS A 199 -6.02 20.48 1.45
CA LYS A 199 -6.33 21.77 2.03
C LYS A 199 -5.87 22.88 1.10
N GLU A 200 -6.48 24.07 1.24
CA GLU A 200 -5.94 25.29 0.61
C GLU A 200 -4.52 25.57 1.07
N GLY A 201 -3.69 26.09 0.19
CA GLY A 201 -2.29 26.36 0.47
C GLY A 201 -1.41 26.41 -0.77
N LYS A 202 -0.10 26.58 -0.55
CA LYS A 202 0.92 26.53 -1.61
C LYS A 202 1.71 25.25 -1.49
N TYR A 203 1.93 24.58 -2.61
CA TYR A 203 2.53 23.25 -2.63
C TYR A 203 3.59 23.12 -3.72
N LEU A 204 4.64 22.39 -3.40
CA LEU A 204 5.61 21.87 -4.36
C LEU A 204 5.18 20.44 -4.73
N LEU A 205 4.97 20.17 -6.02
CA LEU A 205 4.59 18.85 -6.53
C LEU A 205 5.82 18.09 -7.01
N ILE A 206 6.05 16.92 -6.41
CA ILE A 206 7.17 16.03 -6.67
C ILE A 206 6.63 14.62 -6.92
N ALA A 207 7.29 13.87 -7.81
CA ALA A 207 7.13 12.42 -7.88
C ALA A 207 8.49 11.76 -7.66
N LEU A 208 8.52 10.68 -6.90
CA LEU A 208 9.73 10.00 -6.46
C LEU A 208 9.63 8.50 -6.70
N SER A 209 10.66 7.94 -7.33
CA SER A 209 10.89 6.50 -7.41
C SER A 209 12.04 6.16 -6.48
N GLU A 210 11.72 5.60 -5.32
CA GLU A 210 12.69 5.26 -4.27
C GLU A 210 12.55 3.82 -3.82
N GLU A 211 13.65 3.23 -3.34
CA GLU A 211 13.65 1.87 -2.78
C GLU A 211 13.31 1.88 -1.27
N ASN A 212 13.75 2.91 -0.56
CA ASN A 212 13.70 2.96 0.92
C ASN A 212 12.31 3.32 1.47
N LYS A 213 11.46 3.97 0.68
CA LYS A 213 10.12 4.45 1.06
C LYS A 213 10.10 5.33 2.32
N ASP A 214 11.13 6.16 2.44
CA ASP A 214 11.22 7.17 3.51
C ASP A 214 10.68 8.55 3.07
N TYR A 215 10.37 8.68 1.76
CA TYR A 215 9.90 9.92 1.12
C TYR A 215 10.92 11.07 1.14
N ILE A 216 12.21 10.72 1.22
CA ILE A 216 13.32 11.66 1.21
C ILE A 216 14.16 11.43 -0.05
N TYR A 217 14.30 12.44 -0.88
CA TYR A 217 15.05 12.34 -2.13
C TYR A 217 16.54 12.11 -1.90
N GLN A 218 17.08 11.08 -2.56
CA GLN A 218 18.50 10.69 -2.56
C GLN A 218 19.00 10.65 -4.00
N ASN A 219 19.75 11.67 -4.42
CA ASN A 219 20.16 11.86 -5.81
C ASN A 219 20.97 10.69 -6.41
N ASP A 220 21.67 9.91 -5.58
CA ASP A 220 22.49 8.78 -6.03
C ASP A 220 21.64 7.58 -6.51
N ASN A 221 20.48 7.38 -5.91
CA ASN A 221 19.67 6.18 -6.09
C ASN A 221 18.33 6.45 -6.78
N ASP A 222 17.69 7.56 -6.46
CA ASP A 222 16.30 7.81 -6.80
C ASP A 222 16.14 8.45 -8.18
N LYS A 223 14.98 8.19 -8.79
CA LYS A 223 14.48 9.00 -9.91
C LYS A 223 13.48 10.02 -9.36
N ILE A 224 13.52 11.24 -9.88
CA ILE A 224 12.66 12.34 -9.47
C ILE A 224 11.90 12.95 -10.65
N ALA A 225 10.71 13.45 -10.39
CA ALA A 225 10.00 14.38 -11.28
C ALA A 225 9.45 15.52 -10.43
N PHE A 226 9.38 16.72 -10.99
CA PHE A 226 8.82 17.88 -10.29
C PHE A 226 8.07 18.79 -11.26
N TYR A 227 7.11 19.54 -10.70
CA TYR A 227 6.52 20.67 -11.38
C TYR A 227 7.30 21.93 -11.00
N ASN A 228 7.72 22.70 -11.99
CA ASN A 228 8.67 23.81 -11.82
C ASN A 228 8.06 25.10 -11.20
N GLN A 229 6.79 25.06 -10.82
CA GLN A 229 6.09 26.17 -10.18
C GLN A 229 5.35 25.69 -8.94
N LEU A 230 5.12 26.58 -7.99
CA LEU A 230 4.27 26.26 -6.85
C LEU A 230 2.81 26.22 -7.27
N ILE A 231 2.10 25.21 -6.78
CA ILE A 231 0.67 25.04 -6.95
C ILE A 231 -0.03 25.75 -5.80
N THR A 232 -0.90 26.71 -6.10
CA THR A 232 -1.68 27.44 -5.10
C THR A 232 -3.15 26.96 -5.17
N LEU A 233 -3.59 26.22 -4.17
CA LEU A 233 -4.96 25.75 -4.08
C LEU A 233 -5.85 26.76 -3.33
N PRO A 234 -7.11 26.95 -3.77
CA PRO A 234 -7.84 26.25 -4.84
C PRO A 234 -7.62 26.80 -6.26
N LYS A 235 -6.85 27.86 -6.45
CA LYS A 235 -6.72 28.57 -7.74
C LYS A 235 -6.18 27.66 -8.85
N ASP A 236 -5.18 26.85 -8.52
CA ASP A 236 -4.44 26.03 -9.48
C ASP A 236 -4.89 24.55 -9.44
N THR A 237 -6.19 24.31 -9.28
CA THR A 237 -6.76 22.98 -9.47
C THR A 237 -6.67 22.57 -10.93
N GLY A 238 -6.10 21.39 -11.23
CA GLY A 238 -5.89 21.01 -12.63
C GLY A 238 -5.21 19.65 -12.80
N ASN A 239 -4.72 19.46 -14.02
CA ASN A 239 -4.01 18.25 -14.43
C ASN A 239 -2.54 18.57 -14.72
N TYR A 240 -1.61 17.83 -14.09
CA TYR A 240 -0.18 18.08 -14.12
C TYR A 240 0.55 16.94 -14.81
N ASN A 241 1.40 17.27 -15.77
CA ASN A 241 2.21 16.28 -16.47
C ASN A 241 3.65 16.35 -15.94
N LEU A 242 4.11 15.24 -15.38
CA LEU A 242 5.44 15.12 -14.81
C LEU A 242 6.30 14.19 -15.67
N ARG A 243 7.62 14.43 -15.67
CA ARG A 243 8.61 13.54 -16.31
C ARG A 243 9.65 13.11 -15.31
N LEU A 244 9.69 11.79 -15.09
CA LEU A 244 10.63 11.15 -14.17
C LEU A 244 11.99 11.02 -14.82
N PHE A 245 13.03 11.46 -14.15
CA PHE A 245 14.42 11.34 -14.60
C PHE A 245 15.35 11.01 -13.42
N LYS A 246 16.53 10.52 -13.71
CA LYS A 246 17.59 10.33 -12.74
C LYS A 246 18.63 11.42 -12.97
N GLU A 247 19.09 12.07 -11.90
CA GLU A 247 20.21 13.01 -11.99
C GLU A 247 21.50 12.25 -12.34
N ASN A 248 22.23 12.74 -13.33
CA ASN A 248 23.57 12.24 -13.62
C ASN A 248 24.55 12.94 -12.66
N ILE A 249 25.07 12.18 -11.74
CA ILE A 249 26.14 12.68 -10.86
C ILE A 249 27.43 12.66 -11.66
N ASP A 250 28.14 13.79 -11.69
CA ASP A 250 29.46 13.87 -12.28
C ASP A 250 30.38 12.78 -11.74
N PHE A 251 31.02 12.05 -12.64
CA PHE A 251 31.98 10.99 -12.29
C PHE A 251 33.10 11.58 -11.41
N LYS A 252 33.13 11.23 -10.14
CA LYS A 252 34.28 11.48 -9.28
C LYS A 252 35.35 10.43 -9.59
N PHE A 253 36.39 10.80 -10.31
CA PHE A 253 37.57 9.95 -10.47
C PHE A 253 38.24 9.75 -9.10
N GLY A 254 38.08 8.56 -8.55
CA GLY A 254 38.86 8.13 -7.40
C GLY A 254 40.34 7.98 -7.76
N ARG A 255 41.26 8.23 -6.83
CA ARG A 255 42.69 7.93 -7.05
C ARG A 255 42.84 6.45 -7.42
N PRO A 256 43.60 6.10 -8.47
CA PRO A 256 43.83 4.72 -8.84
C PRO A 256 44.42 3.96 -7.64
N LYS A 257 43.76 2.90 -7.23
CA LYS A 257 44.34 1.97 -6.24
C LYS A 257 45.28 1.02 -6.97
N HIS A 258 46.54 1.00 -6.54
CA HIS A 258 47.52 -0.02 -6.99
C HIS A 258 46.97 -1.42 -6.61
N SER A 259 46.58 -2.20 -7.58
CA SER A 259 46.34 -3.61 -7.35
C SER A 259 47.71 -4.31 -7.37
N SER A 260 48.28 -4.61 -6.21
CA SER A 260 49.40 -5.51 -6.12
C SER A 260 48.91 -6.92 -6.50
N LYS A 261 49.19 -7.36 -7.74
CA LYS A 261 49.18 -8.75 -8.06
C LYS A 261 50.42 -9.37 -7.35
N ASN A 262 50.16 -10.10 -6.29
CA ASN A 262 51.17 -11.07 -5.81
C ASN A 262 51.17 -12.23 -6.79
N SER A 263 52.32 -12.39 -7.44
CA SER A 263 52.74 -13.60 -8.18
C SER A 263 52.91 -14.78 -7.24
#